data_ea2df3e046d8e0367087fbc592f19991
#
_entry.id   ea2df3e046d8e0367087fbc592f19991
#
_cell.length_a   1.000
_cell.length_b   1.000
_cell.length_c   1.000
_cell.angle_alpha   90.00
_cell.angle_beta   90.00
_cell.angle_gamma   90.00
#
_symmetry.space_group_name_H-M   'P 1'
#
loop_
_entity.id
_entity.type
_entity.pdbx_description
1 polymer ?
#
loop_
_entity_poly.entity_id
_entity_poly.type
_entity_poly.pdbx_seq_one_letter_code
_entity_poly.pdbx_strand_id
1 'polypeptide(L)'
;MGEMKIENWCGYAIRFIDINGEWWAILKDICDALNLKTFKVAQRITSDMLERVKVSDHPLRYNRYDRKPGENENRWMLAINEKGIYQALFASRRLEARKFQMWTFDVLKKLRQRVGLQQYEVMKMTDPRVQEEIDWILDSLYWDDEKKCVMQSVTVQGGDVIQKEFI
;
A
#
# COMPACT_ATOMS: atom_id res chain seq x y z
N MET A 1 -2.92 -5.27 23.27
CA MET A 1 -1.87 -5.38 22.20
C MET A 1 -2.56 -5.85 20.96
N GLY A 2 -2.37 -5.18 19.81
CA GLY A 2 -2.95 -5.62 18.56
C GLY A 2 -2.36 -6.95 18.10
N GLU A 3 -3.11 -7.68 17.28
CA GLU A 3 -2.63 -8.89 16.61
C GLU A 3 -1.42 -8.56 15.74
N MET A 4 -0.45 -9.48 15.63
CA MET A 4 0.72 -9.30 14.78
C MET A 4 0.77 -10.40 13.73
N LYS A 5 1.00 -9.99 12.47
CA LYS A 5 1.26 -10.89 11.34
C LYS A 5 2.65 -10.67 10.78
N ILE A 6 3.20 -11.70 10.17
CA ILE A 6 4.47 -11.62 9.43
C ILE A 6 4.20 -12.08 8.01
N GLU A 7 4.49 -11.18 7.06
CA GLU A 7 4.42 -11.47 5.63
C GLU A 7 5.83 -11.50 5.04
N ASN A 8 6.04 -12.38 4.07
CA ASN A 8 7.32 -12.46 3.37
C ASN A 8 7.22 -11.74 2.02
N TRP A 9 8.05 -10.73 1.81
CA TRP A 9 8.15 -10.05 0.53
C TRP A 9 9.59 -10.12 0.00
N CYS A 10 9.79 -10.82 -1.12
CA CYS A 10 11.10 -10.99 -1.78
C CYS A 10 12.22 -11.47 -0.83
N GLY A 11 11.90 -12.37 0.10
CA GLY A 11 12.82 -12.90 1.10
C GLY A 11 12.98 -12.05 2.37
N TYR A 12 12.26 -10.95 2.48
CA TYR A 12 12.23 -10.10 3.67
C TYR A 12 10.96 -10.36 4.48
N ALA A 13 11.14 -10.64 5.77
CA ALA A 13 10.03 -10.77 6.71
C ALA A 13 9.58 -9.37 7.15
N ILE A 14 8.33 -9.02 6.89
CA ILE A 14 7.71 -7.75 7.24
C ILE A 14 6.65 -8.01 8.30
N ARG A 15 6.78 -7.35 9.44
CA ARG A 15 5.82 -7.43 10.54
C ARG A 15 4.72 -6.40 10.34
N PHE A 16 3.49 -6.86 10.51
CA PHE A 16 2.29 -6.02 10.53
C PHE A 16 1.63 -6.11 11.90
N ILE A 17 1.09 -5.01 12.36
CA ILE A 17 0.37 -4.88 13.63
C ILE A 17 -1.00 -4.32 13.33
N ASP A 18 -2.03 -4.93 13.92
CA ASP A 18 -3.37 -4.36 13.89
C ASP A 18 -3.46 -3.15 14.84
N ILE A 19 -3.84 -2.02 14.27
CA ILE A 19 -4.15 -0.78 15.00
C ILE A 19 -5.57 -0.37 14.64
N ASN A 20 -6.51 -0.60 15.55
CA ASN A 20 -7.93 -0.25 15.37
C ASN A 20 -8.59 -0.87 14.12
N GLY A 21 -8.21 -2.09 13.76
CA GLY A 21 -8.75 -2.81 12.60
C GLY A 21 -8.04 -2.51 11.28
N GLU A 22 -6.97 -1.72 11.30
CA GLU A 22 -6.10 -1.43 10.15
C GLU A 22 -4.71 -2.03 10.35
N TRP A 23 -4.18 -2.70 9.32
CA TRP A 23 -2.85 -3.31 9.37
C TRP A 23 -1.74 -2.31 9.06
N TRP A 24 -0.87 -2.07 10.04
CA TRP A 24 0.27 -1.17 9.93
C TRP A 24 1.58 -1.98 9.89
N ALA A 25 2.44 -1.69 8.95
CA ALA A 25 3.74 -2.36 8.84
C ALA A 25 4.80 -1.70 9.72
N ILE A 26 5.76 -2.48 10.23
CA ILE A 26 6.93 -1.90 10.90
C ILE A 26 7.80 -1.18 9.85
N LEU A 27 7.96 0.13 10.03
CA LEU A 27 8.68 1.00 9.08
C LEU A 27 10.10 0.50 8.80
N LYS A 28 10.80 0.00 9.80
CA LYS A 28 12.15 -0.52 9.62
C LYS A 28 12.17 -1.73 8.68
N ASP A 29 11.21 -2.64 8.79
CA ASP A 29 11.17 -3.85 7.96
C ASP A 29 10.90 -3.47 6.50
N ILE A 30 9.97 -2.53 6.26
CA ILE A 30 9.72 -1.95 4.92
C ILE A 30 10.98 -1.29 4.36
N CYS A 31 11.69 -0.50 5.16
CA CYS A 31 12.89 0.19 4.71
C CYS A 31 14.03 -0.77 4.40
N ASP A 32 14.22 -1.80 5.20
CA ASP A 32 15.21 -2.85 4.95
C ASP A 32 14.88 -3.61 3.66
N ALA A 33 13.60 -3.97 3.46
CA ALA A 33 13.12 -4.63 2.25
C ALA A 33 13.28 -3.78 1.00
N LEU A 34 13.05 -2.48 1.08
CA LEU A 34 13.15 -1.54 -0.04
C LEU A 34 14.53 -0.90 -0.22
N ASN A 35 15.51 -1.27 0.61
CA ASN A 35 16.85 -0.67 0.64
C ASN A 35 16.81 0.85 0.84
N LEU A 36 15.99 1.30 1.78
CA LEU A 36 15.81 2.70 2.14
C LEU A 36 16.36 2.98 3.54
N LYS A 37 16.73 4.23 3.78
CA LYS A 37 17.11 4.69 5.13
C LYS A 37 15.86 5.08 5.90
N THR A 38 15.54 4.37 6.99
CA THR A 38 14.36 4.59 7.84
C THR A 38 14.17 6.06 8.23
N PHE A 39 15.25 6.72 8.65
CA PHE A 39 15.23 8.15 9.00
C PHE A 39 14.75 9.03 7.83
N LYS A 40 15.24 8.79 6.61
CA LYS A 40 14.85 9.60 5.44
C LYS A 40 13.39 9.36 5.04
N VAL A 41 12.90 8.13 5.20
CA VAL A 41 11.50 7.80 4.92
C VAL A 41 10.61 8.44 5.96
N ALA A 42 10.93 8.31 7.26
CA ALA A 42 10.17 8.92 8.34
C ALA A 42 10.05 10.46 8.24
N GLN A 43 11.07 11.13 7.70
CA GLN A 43 11.01 12.59 7.47
C GLN A 43 10.10 13.02 6.29
N ARG A 44 9.85 12.12 5.34
CA ARG A 44 9.06 12.43 4.14
C ARG A 44 7.59 12.05 4.28
N ILE A 45 7.30 11.13 5.19
CA ILE A 45 5.96 10.64 5.46
C ILE A 45 5.29 11.59 6.45
N THR A 46 4.03 11.91 6.22
CA THR A 46 3.24 12.76 7.10
C THR A 46 2.91 12.04 8.42
N SER A 47 2.68 12.79 9.48
CA SER A 47 2.48 12.23 10.84
C SER A 47 1.25 11.33 10.95
N ASP A 48 0.23 11.54 10.12
CA ASP A 48 -0.98 10.71 10.04
C ASP A 48 -0.73 9.31 9.46
N MET A 49 0.41 9.09 8.83
CA MET A 49 0.83 7.80 8.27
C MET A 49 1.84 7.07 9.17
N LEU A 50 2.19 7.63 10.33
CA LEU A 50 3.16 7.08 11.27
C LEU A 50 2.56 6.92 12.66
N GLU A 51 2.79 5.76 13.30
CA GLU A 51 2.40 5.50 14.67
C GLU A 51 3.55 4.88 15.45
N ARG A 52 3.66 5.21 16.76
CA ARG A 52 4.61 4.55 17.64
C ARG A 52 3.96 3.36 18.31
N VAL A 53 4.50 2.19 18.04
CA VAL A 53 3.98 0.92 18.54
C VAL A 53 4.99 0.22 19.43
N LYS A 54 4.49 -0.50 20.40
CA LYS A 54 5.30 -1.37 21.26
C LYS A 54 5.28 -2.77 20.66
N VAL A 55 6.44 -3.26 20.24
CA VAL A 55 6.58 -4.56 19.60
C VAL A 55 7.33 -5.48 20.53
N SER A 56 6.75 -6.65 20.84
CA SER A 56 7.49 -7.74 21.45
C SER A 56 8.53 -8.27 20.46
N ASP A 57 9.76 -8.51 20.90
CA ASP A 57 10.80 -9.06 20.04
C ASP A 57 10.37 -10.44 19.54
N HIS A 58 10.22 -10.55 18.19
CA HIS A 58 9.95 -11.81 17.56
C HIS A 58 11.25 -12.64 17.50
N PRO A 59 11.19 -13.97 17.74
CA PRO A 59 12.37 -14.85 17.82
C PRO A 59 13.24 -14.92 16.56
N LEU A 60 12.85 -14.32 15.44
CA LEU A 60 13.61 -14.36 14.17
C LEU A 60 14.79 -13.39 14.08
N ARG A 61 15.02 -12.52 15.07
CA ARG A 61 16.24 -11.69 15.16
C ARG A 61 17.13 -12.10 16.32
N TYR A 62 17.70 -13.26 16.20
CA TYR A 62 18.85 -13.63 17.00
C TYR A 62 20.08 -12.88 16.43
N ASN A 63 20.36 -11.68 16.96
CA ASN A 63 21.68 -11.12 16.81
C ASN A 63 22.64 -11.95 17.69
N ARG A 64 23.54 -12.65 17.05
CA ARG A 64 24.46 -13.67 17.58
C ARG A 64 25.47 -13.13 18.60
N TYR A 65 25.45 -11.86 18.96
CA TYR A 65 26.38 -11.22 19.86
C TYR A 65 25.64 -10.50 21.00
N ASP A 66 25.73 -11.10 22.18
CA ASP A 66 25.53 -10.52 23.49
C ASP A 66 24.18 -9.88 23.85
N ARG A 67 23.13 -10.69 24.04
CA ARG A 67 22.03 -10.25 24.90
C ARG A 67 21.50 -11.38 25.74
N LYS A 68 21.40 -11.13 27.06
CA LYS A 68 20.81 -12.05 28.04
C LYS A 68 19.34 -12.29 27.69
N PRO A 69 18.80 -13.50 27.88
CA PRO A 69 17.38 -13.77 27.75
C PRO A 69 16.60 -12.86 28.69
N GLY A 70 15.64 -12.09 28.21
CA GLY A 70 14.75 -11.21 28.99
C GLY A 70 14.95 -9.70 28.83
N GLU A 71 15.99 -9.20 28.14
CA GLU A 71 16.30 -7.76 28.10
C GLU A 71 15.57 -6.91 27.03
N ASN A 72 14.74 -7.48 26.14
CA ASN A 72 14.09 -6.70 25.07
C ASN A 72 12.67 -7.09 24.73
N GLU A 73 11.85 -7.44 25.71
CA GLU A 73 10.47 -7.89 25.44
C GLU A 73 9.55 -6.81 24.87
N ASN A 74 9.93 -5.52 24.94
CA ASN A 74 9.04 -4.43 24.49
C ASN A 74 9.84 -3.24 23.95
N ARG A 75 10.10 -3.24 22.64
CA ARG A 75 10.75 -2.11 21.99
C ARG A 75 9.73 -1.21 21.29
N TRP A 76 9.87 0.11 21.49
CA TRP A 76 9.12 1.08 20.70
C TRP A 76 9.67 1.15 19.27
N MET A 77 8.79 0.98 18.29
CA MET A 77 9.11 1.07 16.87
C MET A 77 8.11 2.00 16.17
N LEU A 78 8.50 2.52 15.01
CA LEU A 78 7.56 3.22 14.14
C LEU A 78 6.86 2.20 13.26
N ALA A 79 5.55 2.30 13.19
CA ALA A 79 4.70 1.62 12.22
C ALA A 79 4.23 2.64 11.17
N ILE A 80 3.90 2.14 9.98
CA ILE A 80 3.50 2.91 8.81
C ILE A 80 2.24 2.27 8.22
N ASN A 81 1.24 3.08 7.91
CA ASN A 81 0.00 2.62 7.30
C ASN A 81 0.18 2.35 5.79
N GLU A 82 -0.88 1.85 5.15
CA GLU A 82 -0.87 1.49 3.73
C GLU A 82 -0.43 2.65 2.82
N LYS A 83 -0.92 3.87 3.04
CA LYS A 83 -0.53 5.06 2.25
C LYS A 83 0.96 5.35 2.37
N GLY A 84 1.51 5.22 3.57
CA GLY A 84 2.95 5.37 3.80
C GLY A 84 3.78 4.27 3.14
N ILE A 85 3.27 3.02 3.07
CA ILE A 85 3.92 1.93 2.33
C ILE A 85 4.00 2.29 0.84
N TYR A 86 2.92 2.82 0.24
CA TYR A 86 2.95 3.27 -1.16
C TYR A 86 3.97 4.38 -1.38
N GLN A 87 4.07 5.37 -0.49
CA GLN A 87 5.10 6.41 -0.58
C GLN A 87 6.52 5.82 -0.51
N ALA A 88 6.76 4.83 0.34
CA ALA A 88 8.05 4.15 0.42
C ALA A 88 8.37 3.36 -0.87
N LEU A 89 7.38 2.66 -1.45
CA LEU A 89 7.52 1.97 -2.73
C LEU A 89 7.87 2.93 -3.86
N PHE A 90 7.23 4.11 -3.92
CA PHE A 90 7.55 5.14 -4.92
C PHE A 90 8.93 5.78 -4.71
N ALA A 91 9.46 5.80 -3.51
CA ALA A 91 10.80 6.31 -3.20
C ALA A 91 11.91 5.29 -3.49
N SER A 92 11.60 4.01 -3.65
CA SER A 92 12.56 2.94 -3.84
C SER A 92 13.01 2.81 -5.29
N ARG A 93 14.29 2.44 -5.47
CA ARG A 93 14.88 2.13 -6.78
C ARG A 93 15.01 0.63 -7.03
N ARG A 94 14.51 -0.23 -6.13
CA ARG A 94 14.52 -1.68 -6.32
C ARG A 94 13.69 -2.08 -7.52
N LEU A 95 14.09 -3.16 -8.19
CA LEU A 95 13.42 -3.63 -9.41
C LEU A 95 11.93 -3.95 -9.16
N GLU A 96 11.64 -4.60 -8.04
CA GLU A 96 10.28 -4.97 -7.66
C GLU A 96 9.39 -3.75 -7.38
N ALA A 97 9.95 -2.75 -6.68
CA ALA A 97 9.26 -1.47 -6.45
C ALA A 97 9.03 -0.72 -7.77
N ARG A 98 10.00 -0.75 -8.70
CA ARG A 98 9.83 -0.15 -10.03
C ARG A 98 8.73 -0.83 -10.85
N LYS A 99 8.63 -2.15 -10.81
CA LYS A 99 7.54 -2.88 -11.45
C LYS A 99 6.18 -2.43 -10.91
N PHE A 100 6.06 -2.30 -9.58
CA PHE A 100 4.86 -1.77 -8.94
C PHE A 100 4.54 -0.34 -9.40
N GLN A 101 5.55 0.55 -9.44
CA GLN A 101 5.38 1.94 -9.93
C GLN A 101 4.85 1.96 -11.36
N MET A 102 5.45 1.18 -12.26
CA MET A 102 5.01 1.12 -13.67
C MET A 102 3.59 0.59 -13.81
N TRP A 103 3.26 -0.47 -13.09
CA TRP A 103 1.89 -0.98 -13.04
C TRP A 103 0.89 0.07 -12.54
N THR A 104 1.24 0.82 -11.47
CA THR A 104 0.39 1.90 -10.94
C THR A 104 0.17 2.99 -12.01
N PHE A 105 1.19 3.34 -12.79
CA PHE A 105 1.02 4.31 -13.89
C PHE A 105 0.08 3.81 -14.98
N ASP A 106 0.10 2.51 -15.29
CA ASP A 106 -0.85 1.91 -16.24
C ASP A 106 -2.29 1.94 -15.70
N VAL A 107 -2.49 1.70 -14.40
CA VAL A 107 -3.79 1.84 -13.74
C VAL A 107 -4.28 3.29 -13.83
N LEU A 108 -3.44 4.27 -13.45
CA LEU A 108 -3.79 5.69 -13.54
C LEU A 108 -4.11 6.12 -14.97
N LYS A 109 -3.38 5.60 -15.98
CA LYS A 109 -3.68 5.85 -17.40
C LYS A 109 -5.07 5.32 -17.78
N LYS A 110 -5.43 4.12 -17.34
CA LYS A 110 -6.76 3.55 -17.59
C LYS A 110 -7.86 4.38 -16.94
N LEU A 111 -7.68 4.79 -15.68
CA LEU A 111 -8.62 5.67 -14.98
C LEU A 111 -8.81 7.00 -15.73
N ARG A 112 -7.71 7.66 -16.12
CA ARG A 112 -7.74 8.88 -16.90
C ARG A 112 -8.56 8.71 -18.22
N GLN A 113 -8.34 7.60 -18.92
CA GLN A 113 -9.06 7.29 -20.15
C GLN A 113 -10.57 7.07 -19.91
N ARG A 114 -10.91 6.44 -18.78
CA ARG A 114 -12.32 6.19 -18.40
C ARG A 114 -13.10 7.47 -18.14
N VAL A 115 -12.48 8.47 -17.51
CA VAL A 115 -13.08 9.80 -17.33
C VAL A 115 -12.96 10.70 -18.56
N GLY A 116 -12.53 10.16 -19.71
CA GLY A 116 -12.50 10.87 -21.00
C GLY A 116 -11.39 11.90 -21.17
N LEU A 117 -10.45 12.00 -20.22
CA LEU A 117 -9.34 12.96 -20.29
C LEU A 117 -8.28 12.54 -21.30
N GLN A 118 -7.81 13.50 -22.11
CA GLN A 118 -6.70 13.31 -23.05
C GLN A 118 -5.34 13.29 -22.31
N GLN A 119 -4.28 12.83 -22.96
CA GLN A 119 -2.94 12.75 -22.36
C GLN A 119 -2.43 14.09 -21.83
N TYR A 120 -2.69 15.18 -22.57
CA TYR A 120 -2.29 16.53 -22.14
C TYR A 120 -3.16 17.12 -21.03
N GLU A 121 -4.23 16.45 -20.66
CA GLU A 121 -5.14 16.84 -19.57
C GLU A 121 -4.88 16.07 -18.27
N VAL A 122 -3.80 15.28 -18.20
CA VAL A 122 -3.47 14.44 -17.03
C VAL A 122 -3.49 15.20 -15.71
N MET A 123 -3.11 16.48 -15.71
CA MET A 123 -3.15 17.31 -14.50
C MET A 123 -4.56 17.60 -14.00
N LYS A 124 -5.59 17.45 -14.84
CA LYS A 124 -6.99 17.57 -14.39
C LYS A 124 -7.41 16.44 -13.43
N MET A 125 -6.68 15.33 -13.38
CA MET A 125 -6.91 14.29 -12.37
C MET A 125 -6.66 14.77 -10.92
N THR A 126 -6.06 15.97 -10.73
CA THR A 126 -5.96 16.60 -9.43
C THR A 126 -7.19 17.45 -9.07
N ASP A 127 -8.12 17.68 -10.01
CA ASP A 127 -9.38 18.39 -9.75
C ASP A 127 -10.32 17.49 -8.91
N PRO A 128 -10.86 17.98 -7.77
CA PRO A 128 -11.76 17.20 -6.91
C PRO A 128 -12.96 16.60 -7.66
N ARG A 129 -13.52 17.32 -8.64
CA ARG A 129 -14.67 16.80 -9.43
C ARG A 129 -14.29 15.61 -10.30
N VAL A 130 -13.07 15.61 -10.85
CA VAL A 130 -12.55 14.46 -11.60
C VAL A 130 -12.26 13.31 -10.65
N GLN A 131 -11.79 13.59 -9.44
CA GLN A 131 -11.55 12.57 -8.41
C GLN A 131 -12.87 11.93 -7.96
N GLU A 132 -13.93 12.70 -7.74
CA GLU A 132 -15.27 12.16 -7.44
C GLU A 132 -15.77 11.22 -8.56
N GLU A 133 -15.55 11.57 -9.82
CA GLU A 133 -15.91 10.71 -10.95
C GLU A 133 -15.07 9.42 -10.99
N ILE A 134 -13.77 9.51 -10.65
CA ILE A 134 -12.89 8.35 -10.52
C ILE A 134 -13.35 7.46 -9.36
N ASP A 135 -13.69 8.04 -8.21
CA ASP A 135 -14.18 7.32 -7.04
C ASP A 135 -15.47 6.56 -7.38
N TRP A 136 -16.39 7.18 -8.09
CA TRP A 136 -17.61 6.50 -8.56
C TRP A 136 -17.29 5.31 -9.50
N ILE A 137 -16.27 5.44 -10.36
CA ILE A 137 -15.80 4.32 -11.20
C ILE A 137 -15.22 3.22 -10.33
N LEU A 138 -14.39 3.55 -9.34
CA LEU A 138 -13.76 2.60 -8.43
C LEU A 138 -14.81 1.84 -7.61
N ASP A 139 -15.82 2.52 -7.12
CA ASP A 139 -16.92 1.93 -6.36
C ASP A 139 -17.77 0.94 -7.20
N SER A 140 -17.73 1.08 -8.51
CA SER A 140 -18.42 0.17 -9.44
C SER A 140 -17.62 -1.09 -9.79
N LEU A 141 -16.35 -1.18 -9.33
CA LEU A 141 -15.47 -2.33 -9.61
C LEU A 141 -15.71 -3.47 -8.64
N TYR A 142 -15.54 -4.70 -9.13
CA TYR A 142 -15.52 -5.90 -8.30
C TYR A 142 -14.64 -6.97 -8.94
N TRP A 143 -14.19 -7.91 -8.11
CA TRP A 143 -13.43 -9.06 -8.58
C TRP A 143 -14.38 -10.17 -9.02
N ASP A 144 -14.16 -10.71 -10.21
CA ASP A 144 -14.88 -11.87 -10.73
C ASP A 144 -14.00 -13.12 -10.56
N ASP A 145 -14.42 -14.02 -9.67
CA ASP A 145 -13.66 -15.23 -9.34
C ASP A 145 -13.63 -16.27 -10.48
N GLU A 146 -14.64 -16.28 -11.34
CA GLU A 146 -14.70 -17.19 -12.47
C GLU A 146 -13.78 -16.72 -13.60
N LYS A 147 -13.82 -15.43 -13.91
CA LYS A 147 -13.03 -14.81 -14.99
C LYS A 147 -11.61 -14.46 -14.55
N LYS A 148 -11.33 -14.44 -13.22
CA LYS A 148 -10.05 -14.05 -12.65
C LYS A 148 -9.59 -12.65 -13.10
N CYS A 149 -10.52 -11.72 -13.20
CA CYS A 149 -10.28 -10.33 -13.61
C CYS A 149 -11.16 -9.34 -12.84
N VAL A 150 -10.80 -8.06 -12.92
CA VAL A 150 -11.61 -6.96 -12.36
C VAL A 150 -12.70 -6.59 -13.37
N MET A 151 -13.93 -6.63 -12.93
CA MET A 151 -15.12 -6.28 -13.68
C MET A 151 -15.68 -4.92 -13.22
N GLN A 152 -16.38 -4.25 -14.09
CA GLN A 152 -17.13 -3.03 -13.79
C GLN A 152 -18.62 -3.22 -14.07
N SER A 153 -19.45 -2.86 -13.11
CA SER A 153 -20.90 -2.75 -13.29
C SER A 153 -21.24 -1.37 -13.86
N VAL A 154 -21.84 -1.33 -15.04
CA VAL A 154 -22.23 -0.08 -15.69
C VAL A 154 -23.75 -0.11 -15.96
N THR A 155 -24.49 0.87 -15.43
CA THR A 155 -25.89 1.05 -15.77
C THR A 155 -25.98 1.77 -17.12
N VAL A 156 -26.66 1.17 -18.08
CA VAL A 156 -26.91 1.78 -19.41
C VAL A 156 -28.26 2.49 -19.43
N GLN A 157 -28.45 3.38 -20.41
CA GLN A 157 -29.75 4.02 -20.64
C GLN A 157 -30.81 2.93 -20.88
N GLY A 158 -31.84 2.91 -20.01
CA GLY A 158 -32.88 1.88 -19.98
C GLY A 158 -32.94 1.07 -18.67
N GLY A 159 -31.99 1.29 -17.76
CA GLY A 159 -31.96 0.66 -16.42
C GLY A 159 -31.27 -0.70 -16.38
N ASP A 160 -30.81 -1.23 -17.49
CA ASP A 160 -30.06 -2.48 -17.53
C ASP A 160 -28.63 -2.28 -17.00
N VAL A 161 -28.17 -3.24 -16.20
CA VAL A 161 -26.77 -3.28 -15.72
C VAL A 161 -25.97 -4.20 -16.58
N ILE A 162 -24.94 -3.66 -17.25
CA ILE A 162 -23.98 -4.45 -18.03
C ILE A 162 -22.65 -4.57 -17.25
N GLN A 163 -22.00 -5.70 -17.43
CA GLN A 163 -20.70 -5.99 -16.82
C GLN A 163 -19.63 -5.93 -17.90
N LYS A 164 -18.56 -5.20 -17.60
CA LYS A 164 -17.40 -5.07 -18.50
C LYS A 164 -16.11 -5.38 -17.75
N GLU A 165 -15.17 -6.04 -18.43
CA GLU A 165 -13.83 -6.21 -17.92
C GLU A 165 -13.12 -4.86 -17.80
N PHE A 166 -12.47 -4.63 -16.66
CA PHE A 166 -11.79 -3.36 -16.36
C PHE A 166 -10.27 -3.47 -16.55
N ILE A 167 -9.67 -4.56 -16.00
CA ILE A 167 -8.22 -4.86 -16.07
C ILE A 167 -8.03 -6.36 -16.21
#